data_4041b7aad4fbf98591f540f9343c4087
#
_entry.id   4041b7aad4fbf98591f540f9343c4087
#
_cell.length_a   1.000
_cell.length_b   1.000
_cell.length_c   1.000
_cell.angle_alpha   90.00
_cell.angle_beta   90.00
_cell.angle_gamma   90.00
#
_symmetry.space_group_name_H-M   'P 1'
#
loop_
_entity.id
_entity.type
_entity.pdbx_description
1 polymer ?
#
loop_
_entity_poly.entity_id
_entity_poly.type
_entity_poly.pdbx_seq_one_letter_code
_entity_poly.pdbx_strand_id
1 'polypeptide(L)'
;MAALLAGAASMSSPPYAKASGCQAWPLPLDGTCAGVARRLFREAVADMGLSADVIHDGVTMVSELAANTLHAQGNVEFDGSRQRPVTGSPEMWSYVRGCATGYEFVCKIFDSQRGWKAGAPPDPTRVSLDSINGRGLRVVSELSDGRWGHHPTRARLGRWKVQGKAVWFALPVAASRGAARLADYPASSCEAAKELEAMITGRGIGRRLVRTDESVCDIAVLSIRCDLTVWCRNGTIAWTTADGYVRRTFADLVEVAEQLVLAHEELDHPAGPAGAGDAAGED
;
A
#
# COMPACT_ATOMS: atom_id res chain seq x y z
N MET A 1 -39.23 15.59 -26.80
CA MET A 1 -38.51 14.43 -26.28
C MET A 1 -37.05 14.65 -26.63
N ALA A 2 -36.26 15.20 -25.74
CA ALA A 2 -34.84 15.50 -25.93
C ALA A 2 -34.05 14.82 -24.80
N ALA A 3 -32.99 14.18 -25.22
CA ALA A 3 -32.18 13.20 -24.55
C ALA A 3 -31.51 13.72 -23.27
N LEU A 4 -31.63 12.95 -22.19
CA LEU A 4 -30.70 12.93 -21.08
C LEU A 4 -29.46 12.10 -21.49
N LEU A 5 -28.41 12.76 -21.94
CA LEU A 5 -27.07 12.20 -21.93
C LEU A 5 -26.39 12.66 -20.64
N ALA A 6 -26.42 11.77 -19.66
CA ALA A 6 -25.63 11.92 -18.44
C ALA A 6 -24.15 11.92 -18.79
N GLY A 7 -23.50 13.05 -18.58
CA GLY A 7 -22.07 13.18 -18.70
C GLY A 7 -21.34 12.23 -17.76
N ALA A 8 -20.60 11.29 -18.32
CA ALA A 8 -19.57 10.57 -17.59
C ALA A 8 -18.56 11.63 -17.11
N ALA A 9 -18.59 11.92 -15.82
CA ALA A 9 -17.57 12.74 -15.19
C ALA A 9 -16.23 12.02 -15.41
N SER A 10 -15.39 12.59 -16.26
CA SER A 10 -13.99 12.22 -16.41
C SER A 10 -13.38 12.33 -15.00
N MET A 11 -13.13 11.18 -14.37
CA MET A 11 -12.37 11.14 -13.13
C MET A 11 -10.93 11.52 -13.48
N SER A 12 -10.64 12.83 -13.42
CA SER A 12 -9.27 13.33 -13.50
C SER A 12 -8.46 12.62 -12.43
N SER A 13 -7.31 12.08 -12.83
CA SER A 13 -6.33 11.48 -11.90
C SER A 13 -6.13 12.38 -10.69
N PRO A 14 -6.16 11.85 -9.46
CA PRO A 14 -5.98 12.66 -8.27
C PRO A 14 -4.63 13.42 -8.36
N PRO A 15 -4.56 14.67 -7.87
CA PRO A 15 -3.40 15.55 -8.03
C PRO A 15 -2.08 14.99 -7.48
N TYR A 16 -2.13 13.94 -6.68
CA TYR A 16 -0.94 13.27 -6.13
C TYR A 16 -0.34 12.19 -7.04
N ALA A 17 -1.03 11.79 -8.11
CA ALA A 17 -0.61 10.66 -8.94
C ALA A 17 0.60 10.93 -9.85
N LYS A 18 0.90 12.18 -10.16
CA LYS A 18 1.98 12.50 -11.12
C LYS A 18 3.36 12.72 -10.49
N ALA A 19 3.45 13.07 -9.21
CA ALA A 19 4.72 13.42 -8.59
C ALA A 19 5.43 12.27 -7.87
N SER A 20 4.74 11.14 -7.62
CA SER A 20 5.28 10.08 -6.75
C SER A 20 5.32 8.69 -7.35
N GLY A 21 4.93 8.50 -8.60
CA GLY A 21 4.91 7.15 -9.21
C GLY A 21 3.88 6.18 -8.63
N CYS A 22 3.15 6.56 -7.59
CA CYS A 22 2.08 5.77 -6.98
C CYS A 22 0.72 6.35 -7.33
N GLN A 23 -0.15 5.53 -7.91
CA GLN A 23 -1.54 5.88 -8.15
C GLN A 23 -2.41 5.44 -6.97
N ALA A 24 -3.39 6.25 -6.59
CA ALA A 24 -4.30 5.94 -5.50
C ALA A 24 -5.74 6.35 -5.87
N TRP A 25 -6.69 5.48 -5.58
CA TRP A 25 -8.13 5.68 -5.87
C TRP A 25 -8.97 5.32 -4.66
N PRO A 26 -10.02 6.08 -4.37
CA PRO A 26 -10.98 5.70 -3.36
C PRO A 26 -11.83 4.53 -3.87
N LEU A 27 -12.17 3.61 -2.99
CA LEU A 27 -13.12 2.54 -3.25
C LEU A 27 -14.41 2.80 -2.49
N PRO A 28 -15.58 2.46 -3.07
CA PRO A 28 -16.86 2.58 -2.37
C PRO A 28 -16.96 1.57 -1.23
N LEU A 29 -17.73 1.94 -0.20
CA LEU A 29 -18.02 1.09 0.98
C LEU A 29 -19.32 0.31 0.80
N ASP A 30 -19.59 -0.21 -0.38
CA ASP A 30 -20.80 -0.96 -0.71
C ASP A 30 -20.49 -2.15 -1.63
N GLY A 31 -21.51 -2.89 -2.01
CA GLY A 31 -21.37 -4.08 -2.87
C GLY A 31 -20.73 -3.82 -4.24
N THR A 32 -20.52 -2.57 -4.64
CA THR A 32 -19.85 -2.20 -5.90
C THR A 32 -18.33 -2.15 -5.75
N CYS A 33 -17.80 -2.20 -4.52
CA CYS A 33 -16.36 -2.08 -4.20
C CYS A 33 -15.49 -2.97 -5.10
N ALA A 34 -15.75 -4.28 -5.11
CA ALA A 34 -14.99 -5.22 -5.92
C ALA A 34 -15.09 -4.94 -7.44
N GLY A 35 -16.27 -4.49 -7.91
CA GLY A 35 -16.47 -4.08 -9.30
C GLY A 35 -15.62 -2.87 -9.70
N VAL A 36 -15.58 -1.86 -8.84
CA VAL A 36 -14.74 -0.68 -9.04
C VAL A 36 -13.26 -1.04 -8.97
N ALA A 37 -12.84 -1.85 -8.00
CA ALA A 37 -11.45 -2.29 -7.88
C ALA A 37 -10.97 -3.05 -9.13
N ARG A 38 -11.79 -3.96 -9.71
CA ARG A 38 -11.48 -4.66 -10.95
C ARG A 38 -11.28 -3.72 -12.14
N ARG A 39 -12.13 -2.69 -12.27
CA ARG A 39 -12.00 -1.71 -13.34
C ARG A 39 -10.71 -0.91 -13.19
N LEU A 40 -10.45 -0.36 -12.00
CA LEU A 40 -9.26 0.42 -11.70
C LEU A 40 -7.97 -0.40 -11.88
N PHE A 41 -7.99 -1.67 -11.48
CA PHE A 41 -6.85 -2.57 -11.70
C PHE A 41 -6.55 -2.74 -13.19
N ARG A 42 -7.56 -3.01 -14.04
CA ARG A 42 -7.36 -3.12 -15.49
C ARG A 42 -6.80 -1.84 -16.10
N GLU A 43 -7.29 -0.68 -15.66
CA GLU A 43 -6.77 0.63 -16.07
C GLU A 43 -5.30 0.81 -15.66
N ALA A 44 -4.96 0.41 -14.43
CA ALA A 44 -3.61 0.55 -13.90
C ALA A 44 -2.57 -0.34 -14.62
N VAL A 45 -2.97 -1.52 -15.10
CA VAL A 45 -2.06 -2.47 -15.78
C VAL A 45 -2.09 -2.37 -17.30
N ALA A 46 -2.91 -1.49 -17.90
CA ALA A 46 -3.13 -1.44 -19.34
C ALA A 46 -1.83 -1.32 -20.15
N ASP A 47 -0.86 -0.57 -19.65
CA ASP A 47 0.44 -0.32 -20.31
C ASP A 47 1.59 -1.19 -19.78
N MET A 48 1.30 -2.16 -18.90
CA MET A 48 2.36 -2.98 -18.26
C MET A 48 2.85 -4.13 -19.15
N GLY A 49 2.13 -4.45 -20.24
CA GLY A 49 2.48 -5.55 -21.11
C GLY A 49 2.29 -6.93 -20.49
N LEU A 50 1.38 -7.04 -19.52
CA LEU A 50 1.01 -8.31 -18.90
C LEU A 50 0.17 -9.17 -19.85
N SER A 51 0.30 -10.50 -19.74
CA SER A 51 -0.55 -11.42 -20.48
C SER A 51 -2.00 -11.37 -19.98
N ALA A 52 -2.93 -11.83 -20.81
CA ALA A 52 -4.35 -11.87 -20.46
C ALA A 52 -4.60 -12.72 -19.20
N ASP A 53 -3.87 -13.83 -19.05
CA ASP A 53 -3.98 -14.72 -17.89
C ASP A 53 -3.52 -14.02 -16.60
N VAL A 54 -2.36 -13.35 -16.63
CA VAL A 54 -1.85 -12.58 -15.48
C VAL A 54 -2.81 -11.44 -15.12
N ILE A 55 -3.42 -10.78 -16.11
CA ILE A 55 -4.45 -9.76 -15.85
C ILE A 55 -5.69 -10.39 -15.21
N HIS A 56 -6.12 -11.58 -15.67
CA HIS A 56 -7.25 -12.31 -15.11
C HIS A 56 -7.00 -12.68 -13.64
N ASP A 57 -5.83 -13.22 -13.33
CA ASP A 57 -5.41 -13.55 -11.97
C ASP A 57 -5.38 -12.30 -11.08
N GLY A 58 -4.82 -11.19 -11.57
CA GLY A 58 -4.81 -9.92 -10.85
C GLY A 58 -6.21 -9.35 -10.58
N VAL A 59 -7.13 -9.51 -11.53
CA VAL A 59 -8.55 -9.14 -11.38
C VAL A 59 -9.22 -9.98 -10.30
N THR A 60 -8.92 -11.26 -10.23
CA THR A 60 -9.42 -12.15 -9.18
C THR A 60 -8.88 -11.73 -7.82
N MET A 61 -7.55 -11.56 -7.70
CA MET A 61 -6.89 -11.15 -6.46
C MET A 61 -7.41 -9.82 -5.94
N VAL A 62 -7.52 -8.79 -6.77
CA VAL A 62 -8.01 -7.47 -6.33
C VAL A 62 -9.46 -7.52 -5.88
N SER A 63 -10.29 -8.41 -6.50
CA SER A 63 -11.68 -8.62 -6.09
C SER A 63 -11.78 -9.21 -4.70
N GLU A 64 -10.95 -10.23 -4.40
CA GLU A 64 -10.89 -10.86 -3.08
C GLU A 64 -10.44 -9.87 -2.01
N LEU A 65 -9.39 -9.09 -2.28
CA LEU A 65 -8.92 -8.08 -1.34
C LEU A 65 -9.96 -6.99 -1.08
N ALA A 66 -10.64 -6.50 -2.13
CA ALA A 66 -11.69 -5.49 -1.99
C ALA A 66 -12.92 -6.04 -1.24
N ALA A 67 -13.31 -7.27 -1.48
CA ALA A 67 -14.40 -7.92 -0.75
C ALA A 67 -14.07 -8.09 0.74
N ASN A 68 -12.81 -8.40 1.06
CA ASN A 68 -12.35 -8.55 2.45
C ASN A 68 -12.49 -7.24 3.25
N THR A 69 -12.31 -6.07 2.62
CA THR A 69 -12.50 -4.78 3.31
C THR A 69 -13.95 -4.55 3.71
N LEU A 70 -14.91 -4.97 2.87
CA LEU A 70 -16.33 -4.86 3.19
C LEU A 70 -16.73 -5.80 4.33
N HIS A 71 -16.22 -7.04 4.32
CA HIS A 71 -16.48 -7.99 5.41
C HIS A 71 -15.86 -7.53 6.74
N ALA A 72 -14.74 -6.82 6.70
CA ALA A 72 -14.11 -6.27 7.89
C ALA A 72 -14.95 -5.14 8.50
N GLN A 73 -15.61 -4.33 7.67
CA GLN A 73 -16.42 -3.19 8.08
C GLN A 73 -17.92 -3.52 8.31
N GLY A 74 -18.35 -4.74 7.98
CA GLY A 74 -19.75 -5.18 7.92
C GLY A 74 -20.54 -5.23 9.23
N ASN A 75 -20.12 -4.54 10.28
CA ASN A 75 -20.90 -4.31 11.51
C ASN A 75 -21.20 -2.81 11.74
N VAL A 76 -20.99 -1.95 10.78
CA VAL A 76 -21.53 -0.60 10.83
C VAL A 76 -22.96 -0.69 10.32
N GLU A 77 -23.94 -0.68 11.21
CA GLU A 77 -25.36 -0.59 10.87
C GLU A 77 -25.55 0.55 9.87
N PHE A 78 -26.13 0.20 8.73
CA PHE A 78 -26.47 1.13 7.67
C PHE A 78 -27.68 1.95 8.16
N ASP A 79 -27.41 3.01 8.93
CA ASP A 79 -28.39 4.06 9.12
C ASP A 79 -28.52 4.83 7.79
N GLY A 80 -29.61 4.56 7.09
CA GLY A 80 -29.93 5.07 5.75
C GLY A 80 -30.08 6.59 5.63
N SER A 81 -29.64 7.38 6.58
CA SER A 81 -29.74 8.81 6.58
C SER A 81 -28.41 9.53 6.62
N ARG A 82 -27.82 9.78 5.48
CA ARG A 82 -26.67 10.64 5.16
C ARG A 82 -25.37 9.89 4.87
N GLN A 83 -25.10 9.75 3.59
CA GLN A 83 -23.74 9.51 3.03
C GLN A 83 -22.79 10.65 3.47
N ARG A 84 -22.26 10.57 4.68
CA ARG A 84 -21.00 11.23 4.97
C ARG A 84 -19.91 10.32 4.43
N PRO A 85 -18.90 10.84 3.70
CA PRO A 85 -17.71 10.05 3.42
C PRO A 85 -17.13 9.64 4.77
N VAL A 86 -17.26 8.35 5.08
CA VAL A 86 -16.75 7.78 6.32
C VAL A 86 -15.25 7.97 6.28
N THR A 87 -14.72 8.63 7.28
CA THR A 87 -13.29 8.77 7.49
C THR A 87 -12.70 7.37 7.46
N GLY A 88 -11.93 7.02 6.40
CA GLY A 88 -11.36 5.69 6.25
C GLY A 88 -12.00 4.80 5.18
N SER A 89 -12.57 5.38 4.12
CA SER A 89 -12.94 4.59 2.93
C SER A 89 -11.78 3.71 2.48
N PRO A 90 -12.04 2.49 2.00
CA PRO A 90 -11.00 1.68 1.38
C PRO A 90 -10.37 2.43 0.20
N GLU A 91 -9.09 2.17 -0.02
CA GLU A 91 -8.36 2.74 -1.15
C GLU A 91 -7.66 1.63 -1.91
N MET A 92 -7.57 1.75 -3.23
CA MET A 92 -6.67 0.95 -4.06
C MET A 92 -5.46 1.79 -4.43
N TRP A 93 -4.26 1.20 -4.28
CA TRP A 93 -3.00 1.83 -4.68
C TRP A 93 -2.26 0.95 -5.66
N SER A 94 -1.53 1.55 -6.58
CA SER A 94 -0.63 0.81 -7.45
C SER A 94 0.65 1.58 -7.76
N TYR A 95 1.74 0.85 -7.90
CA TYR A 95 3.04 1.36 -8.31
C TYR A 95 3.92 0.22 -8.82
N VAL A 96 5.06 0.56 -9.40
CA VAL A 96 6.11 -0.40 -9.79
C VAL A 96 7.24 -0.28 -8.79
N ARG A 97 7.87 -1.41 -8.45
CA ARG A 97 9.09 -1.48 -7.66
C ARG A 97 10.14 -2.36 -8.30
N GLY A 98 11.42 -2.12 -7.97
CA GLY A 98 12.50 -3.05 -8.27
C GLY A 98 12.50 -4.23 -7.29
N CYS A 99 12.87 -5.40 -7.78
CA CYS A 99 13.12 -6.59 -6.97
C CYS A 99 14.38 -7.31 -7.45
N ALA A 100 14.84 -8.35 -6.75
CA ALA A 100 16.05 -9.07 -7.09
C ALA A 100 16.04 -9.68 -8.51
N THR A 101 14.86 -9.99 -9.03
CA THR A 101 14.65 -10.64 -10.34
C THR A 101 14.19 -9.68 -11.44
N GLY A 102 14.07 -8.37 -11.15
CA GLY A 102 13.61 -7.38 -12.11
C GLY A 102 12.62 -6.37 -11.52
N TYR A 103 11.44 -6.27 -12.08
CA TYR A 103 10.42 -5.31 -11.65
C TYR A 103 9.10 -6.01 -11.36
N GLU A 104 8.34 -5.43 -10.43
CA GLU A 104 7.02 -5.89 -10.04
C GLU A 104 6.02 -4.72 -10.03
N PHE A 105 4.86 -4.96 -10.58
CA PHE A 105 3.68 -4.12 -10.36
C PHE A 105 3.03 -4.53 -9.04
N VAL A 106 2.94 -3.60 -8.11
CA VAL A 106 2.33 -3.81 -6.79
C VAL A 106 0.92 -3.21 -6.79
N CYS A 107 -0.06 -4.01 -6.37
CA CYS A 107 -1.42 -3.55 -6.09
C CYS A 107 -1.71 -3.74 -4.59
N LYS A 108 -2.16 -2.68 -3.93
CA LYS A 108 -2.52 -2.67 -2.50
C LYS A 108 -3.98 -2.26 -2.33
N ILE A 109 -4.66 -2.92 -1.40
CA ILE A 109 -5.95 -2.47 -0.88
C ILE A 109 -5.77 -2.04 0.57
N PHE A 110 -6.02 -0.76 0.82
CA PHE A 110 -6.03 -0.19 2.17
C PHE A 110 -7.39 -0.38 2.82
N ASP A 111 -7.36 -0.72 4.12
CA ASP A 111 -8.52 -0.87 4.99
C ASP A 111 -8.22 -0.13 6.30
N SER A 112 -9.16 0.71 6.75
CA SER A 112 -9.04 1.49 8.00
C SER A 112 -9.06 0.63 9.28
N GLN A 113 -9.39 -0.65 9.18
CA GLN A 113 -9.32 -1.58 10.29
C GLN A 113 -7.88 -2.11 10.47
N ARG A 114 -7.22 -1.71 11.56
CA ARG A 114 -5.83 -2.14 11.84
C ARG A 114 -5.73 -3.63 12.12
N GLY A 115 -6.66 -4.15 12.89
CA GLY A 115 -6.66 -5.54 13.35
C GLY A 115 -7.25 -6.52 12.33
N TRP A 116 -7.05 -7.79 12.61
CA TRP A 116 -7.73 -8.90 11.96
C TRP A 116 -8.86 -9.39 12.86
N LYS A 117 -10.00 -9.83 12.29
CA LYS A 117 -11.14 -10.32 13.08
C LYS A 117 -10.77 -11.47 14.02
N ALA A 118 -9.79 -12.28 13.65
CA ALA A 118 -9.28 -13.40 14.44
C ALA A 118 -8.10 -13.01 15.37
N GLY A 119 -7.81 -11.71 15.54
CA GLY A 119 -6.70 -11.23 16.36
C GLY A 119 -5.32 -11.34 15.70
N ALA A 120 -5.13 -12.27 14.78
CA ALA A 120 -3.91 -12.47 14.00
C ALA A 120 -4.22 -12.51 12.50
N PRO A 121 -3.26 -12.20 11.64
CA PRO A 121 -3.42 -12.39 10.20
C PRO A 121 -3.70 -13.88 9.92
N PRO A 122 -4.68 -14.20 9.06
CA PRO A 122 -4.95 -15.59 8.71
C PRO A 122 -3.74 -16.19 7.99
N ASP A 123 -3.32 -17.35 8.45
CA ASP A 123 -2.32 -18.16 7.73
C ASP A 123 -3.01 -18.84 6.54
N PRO A 124 -2.70 -18.43 5.29
CA PRO A 124 -3.37 -18.98 4.11
C PRO A 124 -3.14 -20.49 3.93
N THR A 125 -2.07 -21.03 4.53
CA THR A 125 -1.76 -22.47 4.45
C THR A 125 -2.63 -23.32 5.37
N ARG A 126 -3.23 -22.72 6.41
CA ARG A 126 -4.07 -23.38 7.41
C ARG A 126 -5.57 -23.22 7.16
N VAL A 127 -5.96 -22.44 6.14
CA VAL A 127 -7.38 -22.26 5.83
C VAL A 127 -7.94 -23.51 5.18
N SER A 128 -8.91 -24.16 5.84
CA SER A 128 -9.64 -25.29 5.26
C SER A 128 -10.40 -24.86 4.01
N LEU A 129 -10.47 -25.74 3.01
CA LEU A 129 -11.25 -25.54 1.79
C LEU A 129 -12.75 -25.33 2.07
N ASP A 130 -13.23 -25.82 3.21
CA ASP A 130 -14.64 -25.72 3.62
C ASP A 130 -14.96 -24.45 4.42
N SER A 131 -13.93 -23.66 4.83
CA SER A 131 -14.17 -22.44 5.58
C SER A 131 -14.62 -21.31 4.65
N ILE A 132 -15.75 -20.67 4.99
CA ILE A 132 -16.28 -19.52 4.25
C ILE A 132 -15.35 -18.29 4.41
N ASN A 133 -14.66 -18.20 5.54
CA ASN A 133 -13.76 -17.10 5.87
C ASN A 133 -12.30 -17.50 5.61
N GLY A 134 -11.53 -16.62 4.94
CA GLY A 134 -10.10 -16.81 4.69
C GLY A 134 -9.72 -17.38 3.33
N ARG A 135 -10.67 -17.87 2.52
CA ARG A 135 -10.38 -18.35 1.15
C ARG A 135 -9.75 -17.27 0.27
N GLY A 136 -10.20 -16.04 0.40
CA GLY A 136 -9.72 -14.93 -0.43
C GLY A 136 -8.20 -14.72 -0.36
N LEU A 137 -7.61 -14.78 0.84
CA LEU A 137 -6.14 -14.65 0.98
C LEU A 137 -5.39 -15.88 0.48
N ARG A 138 -5.98 -17.06 0.55
CA ARG A 138 -5.41 -18.26 -0.06
C ARG A 138 -5.37 -18.12 -1.59
N VAL A 139 -6.46 -17.69 -2.21
CA VAL A 139 -6.51 -17.40 -3.66
C VAL A 139 -5.45 -16.36 -4.02
N VAL A 140 -5.30 -15.27 -3.24
CA VAL A 140 -4.27 -14.27 -3.47
C VAL A 140 -2.87 -14.88 -3.36
N SER A 141 -2.61 -15.74 -2.38
CA SER A 141 -1.32 -16.42 -2.20
C SER A 141 -0.98 -17.33 -3.38
N GLU A 142 -1.94 -18.14 -3.82
CA GLU A 142 -1.76 -19.08 -4.92
C GLU A 142 -1.55 -18.35 -6.27
N LEU A 143 -2.42 -17.38 -6.60
CA LEU A 143 -2.35 -16.66 -7.88
C LEU A 143 -1.19 -15.67 -7.96
N SER A 144 -0.69 -15.16 -6.84
CA SER A 144 0.51 -14.30 -6.82
C SER A 144 1.81 -15.09 -6.72
N ASP A 145 1.74 -16.41 -6.64
CA ASP A 145 2.90 -17.28 -6.43
C ASP A 145 3.68 -16.89 -5.16
N GLY A 146 2.92 -16.64 -4.09
CA GLY A 146 3.44 -16.20 -2.80
C GLY A 146 3.90 -14.73 -2.73
N ARG A 147 3.78 -13.96 -3.83
CA ARG A 147 4.14 -12.53 -3.85
C ARG A 147 3.02 -11.66 -3.33
N TRP A 148 2.67 -11.83 -2.10
CA TRP A 148 1.66 -11.04 -1.39
C TRP A 148 2.10 -10.76 0.05
N GLY A 149 1.39 -9.87 0.71
CA GLY A 149 1.63 -9.58 2.13
C GLY A 149 0.67 -8.56 2.67
N HIS A 150 0.88 -8.20 3.92
CA HIS A 150 0.11 -7.15 4.59
C HIS A 150 1.01 -6.38 5.55
N HIS A 151 0.63 -5.15 5.86
CA HIS A 151 1.35 -4.34 6.84
C HIS A 151 0.45 -3.22 7.39
N PRO A 152 0.69 -2.74 8.63
CA PRO A 152 0.08 -1.53 9.12
C PRO A 152 0.53 -0.34 8.29
N THR A 153 -0.38 0.61 8.06
CA THR A 153 -0.11 1.79 7.24
C THR A 153 -1.16 2.87 7.49
N ARG A 154 -1.10 3.96 6.71
CA ARG A 154 -2.05 5.07 6.74
C ARG A 154 -2.67 5.31 5.37
N ALA A 155 -3.90 5.83 5.35
CA ALA A 155 -4.58 6.27 4.13
C ALA A 155 -3.73 7.25 3.32
N ARG A 156 -3.78 7.16 1.98
CA ARG A 156 -3.15 8.11 1.07
C ARG A 156 -4.07 9.27 0.73
N LEU A 157 -5.35 8.98 0.58
CA LEU A 157 -6.36 9.93 0.19
C LEU A 157 -7.00 10.60 1.41
N GLY A 158 -7.79 11.65 1.13
CA GLY A 158 -8.49 12.39 2.17
C GLY A 158 -7.60 13.32 3.00
N ARG A 159 -8.25 14.25 3.70
CA ARG A 159 -7.59 15.25 4.55
C ARG A 159 -7.02 14.63 5.83
N TRP A 160 -7.75 13.67 6.40
CA TRP A 160 -7.37 12.97 7.62
C TRP A 160 -6.74 11.65 7.27
N LYS A 161 -5.50 11.46 7.67
CA LYS A 161 -4.72 10.25 7.37
C LYS A 161 -5.00 9.18 8.42
N VAL A 162 -6.06 8.43 8.17
CA VAL A 162 -6.51 7.34 9.04
C VAL A 162 -5.49 6.22 9.03
N GLN A 163 -5.19 5.69 10.22
CA GLN A 163 -4.38 4.49 10.39
C GLN A 163 -5.21 3.25 10.02
N GLY A 164 -4.55 2.25 9.47
CA GLY A 164 -5.18 1.01 9.05
C GLY A 164 -4.14 -0.03 8.67
N LYS A 165 -4.50 -0.92 7.76
CA LYS A 165 -3.59 -1.88 7.14
C LYS A 165 -3.73 -1.86 5.63
N ALA A 166 -2.69 -2.26 4.93
CA ALA A 166 -2.77 -2.61 3.52
C ALA A 166 -2.50 -4.10 3.34
N VAL A 167 -3.29 -4.73 2.47
CA VAL A 167 -3.01 -6.05 1.93
C VAL A 167 -2.63 -5.87 0.47
N TRP A 168 -1.57 -6.52 0.02
CA TRP A 168 -1.02 -6.30 -1.31
C TRP A 168 -0.66 -7.62 -1.99
N PHE A 169 -0.59 -7.58 -3.30
CA PHE A 169 0.05 -8.58 -4.13
C PHE A 169 0.93 -7.91 -5.18
N ALA A 170 1.89 -8.65 -5.72
CA ALA A 170 2.77 -8.18 -6.77
C ALA A 170 2.77 -9.11 -7.98
N LEU A 171 2.86 -8.52 -9.16
CA LEU A 171 2.94 -9.21 -10.45
C LEU A 171 4.24 -8.86 -11.14
N PRO A 172 5.00 -9.84 -11.66
CA PRO A 172 6.21 -9.57 -12.40
C PRO A 172 5.91 -8.78 -13.70
N VAL A 173 6.74 -7.79 -13.99
CA VAL A 173 6.61 -6.91 -15.16
C VAL A 173 7.88 -7.03 -16.00
N ALA A 174 7.74 -7.00 -17.33
CA ALA A 174 8.88 -7.01 -18.23
C ALA A 174 9.82 -5.83 -17.95
N ALA A 175 11.14 -6.09 -18.00
CA ALA A 175 12.18 -5.13 -17.63
C ALA A 175 12.03 -3.77 -18.35
N SER A 176 11.71 -3.79 -19.65
CA SER A 176 11.51 -2.56 -20.44
C SER A 176 10.34 -1.70 -19.94
N ARG A 177 9.26 -2.31 -19.48
CA ARG A 177 8.08 -1.63 -18.94
C ARG A 177 8.31 -1.15 -17.52
N GLY A 178 8.96 -1.97 -16.68
CA GLY A 178 9.33 -1.62 -15.33
C GLY A 178 10.30 -0.43 -15.30
N ALA A 179 11.37 -0.48 -16.08
CA ALA A 179 12.33 0.61 -16.19
C ALA A 179 11.70 1.91 -16.68
N ALA A 180 10.79 1.86 -17.68
CA ALA A 180 10.10 3.05 -18.16
C ALA A 180 9.23 3.73 -17.09
N ARG A 181 8.64 2.96 -16.18
CA ARG A 181 7.85 3.51 -15.06
C ARG A 181 8.70 4.09 -13.94
N LEU A 182 9.95 3.64 -13.81
CA LEU A 182 10.90 4.14 -12.84
C LEU A 182 11.92 5.13 -13.44
N ALA A 183 11.70 5.58 -14.69
CA ALA A 183 12.64 6.49 -15.37
C ALA A 183 12.68 7.89 -14.76
N ASP A 184 11.57 8.35 -14.16
CA ASP A 184 11.45 9.67 -13.54
C ASP A 184 11.81 9.58 -12.03
N TYR A 185 13.06 9.23 -11.72
CA TYR A 185 13.54 9.26 -10.34
C TYR A 185 14.45 10.46 -10.08
N PRO A 186 14.60 10.90 -8.81
CA PRO A 186 15.41 12.05 -8.46
C PRO A 186 16.86 11.95 -8.95
N ALA A 187 17.38 13.07 -9.45
CA ALA A 187 18.74 13.13 -9.97
C ALA A 187 19.79 13.33 -8.86
N SER A 188 19.35 13.80 -7.67
CA SER A 188 20.23 14.09 -6.53
C SER A 188 19.68 13.58 -5.22
N SER A 189 20.55 13.46 -4.22
CA SER A 189 20.17 13.09 -2.85
C SER A 189 19.21 14.07 -2.20
N CYS A 190 19.39 15.36 -2.49
CA CYS A 190 18.52 16.43 -2.00
C CYS A 190 17.11 16.34 -2.59
N GLU A 191 17.00 16.04 -3.88
CA GLU A 191 15.70 15.83 -4.53
C GLU A 191 15.02 14.57 -3.98
N ALA A 192 15.74 13.47 -3.84
CA ALA A 192 15.22 12.23 -3.28
C ALA A 192 14.68 12.44 -1.85
N ALA A 193 15.44 13.12 -1.00
CA ALA A 193 15.01 13.44 0.36
C ALA A 193 13.78 14.34 0.40
N LYS A 194 13.72 15.35 -0.50
CA LYS A 194 12.58 16.27 -0.62
C LYS A 194 11.30 15.55 -1.07
N GLU A 195 11.40 14.66 -2.06
CA GLU A 195 10.26 13.88 -2.52
C GLU A 195 9.80 12.90 -1.45
N LEU A 196 10.74 12.22 -0.78
CA LEU A 196 10.45 11.32 0.33
C LEU A 196 9.77 12.05 1.49
N GLU A 197 10.26 13.24 1.86
CA GLU A 197 9.62 14.13 2.83
C GLU A 197 8.17 14.43 2.45
N ALA A 198 7.92 14.80 1.19
CA ALA A 198 6.58 15.10 0.70
C ALA A 198 5.66 13.88 0.77
N MET A 199 6.16 12.68 0.39
CA MET A 199 5.40 11.44 0.47
C MET A 199 5.02 11.09 1.91
N ILE A 200 5.95 11.18 2.85
CA ILE A 200 5.75 10.85 4.26
C ILE A 200 4.84 11.88 4.93
N THR A 201 5.04 13.19 4.65
CA THR A 201 4.16 14.25 5.12
C THR A 201 2.74 14.08 4.57
N GLY A 202 2.62 13.71 3.30
CA GLY A 202 1.36 13.35 2.67
C GLY A 202 0.62 12.19 3.36
N ARG A 203 1.31 11.37 4.16
CA ARG A 203 0.74 10.29 5.00
C ARG A 203 0.46 10.75 6.45
N GLY A 204 0.55 12.04 6.71
CA GLY A 204 0.31 12.61 8.05
C GLY A 204 1.45 12.35 9.05
N ILE A 205 2.63 12.01 8.56
CA ILE A 205 3.84 11.81 9.36
C ILE A 205 4.76 13.00 9.09
N GLY A 206 4.72 14.03 9.94
CA GLY A 206 5.48 15.23 9.61
C GLY A 206 5.78 16.16 10.80
N ARG A 207 5.16 15.94 11.96
CA ARG A 207 5.27 16.87 13.08
C ARG A 207 6.69 17.04 13.65
N ARG A 208 7.57 16.05 13.45
CA ARG A 208 8.94 16.04 13.96
C ARG A 208 9.97 15.77 12.86
N LEU A 209 9.54 15.87 11.59
CA LEU A 209 10.41 15.59 10.47
C LEU A 209 11.40 16.72 10.29
N VAL A 210 12.69 16.39 10.20
CA VAL A 210 13.78 17.33 9.96
C VAL A 210 14.60 16.84 8.77
N ARG A 211 14.77 17.70 7.77
CA ARG A 211 15.65 17.44 6.64
C ARG A 211 16.90 18.33 6.72
N THR A 212 18.05 17.73 6.50
CA THR A 212 19.33 18.42 6.35
C THR A 212 19.94 18.01 5.02
N ASP A 213 20.28 18.98 4.19
CA ASP A 213 20.84 18.78 2.86
C ASP A 213 22.26 19.35 2.80
N GLU A 214 23.19 18.58 2.19
CA GLU A 214 24.53 19.06 1.86
C GLU A 214 24.81 18.79 0.38
N SER A 215 24.61 19.81 -0.43
CA SER A 215 24.68 19.71 -1.89
C SER A 215 26.11 19.46 -2.42
N VAL A 216 27.14 19.93 -1.71
CA VAL A 216 28.54 19.75 -2.12
C VAL A 216 28.95 18.27 -2.10
N CYS A 217 28.46 17.52 -1.13
CA CYS A 217 28.77 16.08 -0.98
C CYS A 217 27.68 15.16 -1.53
N ASP A 218 26.60 15.70 -2.11
CA ASP A 218 25.39 14.99 -2.51
C ASP A 218 24.87 14.06 -1.40
N ILE A 219 24.71 14.61 -0.21
CA ILE A 219 24.17 13.92 0.96
C ILE A 219 22.93 14.67 1.43
N ALA A 220 21.86 13.94 1.71
CA ALA A 220 20.70 14.46 2.42
C ALA A 220 20.27 13.46 3.51
N VAL A 221 19.83 13.99 4.64
CA VAL A 221 19.38 13.22 5.80
C VAL A 221 17.96 13.63 6.11
N LEU A 222 17.09 12.66 6.28
CA LEU A 222 15.71 12.84 6.66
C LEU A 222 15.47 12.13 7.98
N SER A 223 15.36 12.88 9.08
CA SER A 223 14.97 12.34 10.38
C SER A 223 13.45 12.43 10.53
N ILE A 224 12.78 11.29 10.50
CA ILE A 224 11.32 11.15 10.64
C ILE A 224 10.94 11.20 12.11
N ARG A 225 11.78 10.58 12.93
CA ARG A 225 11.73 10.58 14.40
C ARG A 225 13.13 10.24 14.95
N CYS A 226 13.32 10.30 16.27
CA CYS A 226 14.64 10.12 16.88
C CYS A 226 15.29 8.75 16.59
N ASP A 227 14.47 7.74 16.37
CA ASP A 227 14.85 6.33 16.13
C ASP A 227 14.65 5.90 14.65
N LEU A 228 14.22 6.81 13.76
CA LEU A 228 14.04 6.53 12.34
C LEU A 228 14.64 7.65 11.49
N THR A 229 15.88 7.46 11.09
CA THR A 229 16.64 8.39 10.23
C THR A 229 17.02 7.71 8.93
N VAL A 230 16.85 8.45 7.84
CA VAL A 230 17.07 8.03 6.45
C VAL A 230 18.20 8.82 5.84
N TRP A 231 19.12 8.15 5.19
CA TRP A 231 20.26 8.71 4.49
C TRP A 231 20.09 8.57 3.00
N CYS A 232 20.10 9.66 2.27
CA CYS A 232 20.15 9.71 0.80
C CYS A 232 21.54 10.06 0.37
N ARG A 233 22.20 9.18 -0.40
CA ARG A 233 23.57 9.39 -0.86
C ARG A 233 23.87 8.57 -2.10
N ASN A 234 24.52 9.18 -3.10
CA ASN A 234 25.04 8.47 -4.29
C ASN A 234 23.98 7.57 -4.96
N GLY A 235 22.79 8.10 -5.24
CA GLY A 235 21.71 7.34 -5.89
C GLY A 235 21.02 6.30 -5.01
N THR A 236 21.32 6.26 -3.70
CA THR A 236 20.77 5.27 -2.77
C THR A 236 20.17 5.89 -1.53
N ILE A 237 19.17 5.20 -0.98
CA ILE A 237 18.47 5.53 0.26
C ILE A 237 18.72 4.39 1.25
N ALA A 238 19.08 4.74 2.47
CA ALA A 238 19.41 3.75 3.48
C ALA A 238 18.87 4.15 4.86
N TRP A 239 18.42 3.18 5.63
CA TRP A 239 17.95 3.33 7.01
C TRP A 239 18.12 2.03 7.78
N THR A 240 17.90 2.08 9.08
CA THR A 240 17.93 0.90 9.96
C THR A 240 16.52 0.60 10.47
N THR A 241 16.16 -0.67 10.46
CA THR A 241 14.96 -1.23 11.07
C THR A 241 15.36 -2.17 12.21
N ALA A 242 14.37 -2.72 12.92
CA ALA A 242 14.62 -3.76 13.92
C ALA A 242 15.31 -5.00 13.33
N ASP A 243 15.03 -5.32 12.07
CA ASP A 243 15.58 -6.47 11.34
C ASP A 243 16.95 -6.18 10.71
N GLY A 244 17.46 -4.94 10.79
CA GLY A 244 18.77 -4.57 10.33
C GLY A 244 18.81 -3.37 9.36
N TYR A 245 19.93 -3.29 8.63
CA TYR A 245 20.20 -2.21 7.70
C TYR A 245 19.55 -2.46 6.34
N VAL A 246 18.74 -1.49 5.88
CA VAL A 246 18.05 -1.53 4.57
C VAL A 246 18.69 -0.51 3.63
N ARG A 247 18.88 -0.89 2.37
CA ARG A 247 19.37 -0.02 1.30
C ARG A 247 18.55 -0.22 0.04
N ARG A 248 18.15 0.89 -0.62
CA ARG A 248 17.38 0.93 -1.87
C ARG A 248 17.95 1.98 -2.80
N THR A 249 17.55 1.94 -4.07
CA THR A 249 17.89 2.96 -5.06
C THR A 249 16.87 4.09 -5.06
N PHE A 250 17.20 5.26 -5.61
CA PHE A 250 16.23 6.36 -5.79
C PHE A 250 15.05 5.94 -6.69
N ALA A 251 15.26 4.98 -7.59
CA ALA A 251 14.20 4.45 -8.42
C ALA A 251 13.06 3.78 -7.62
N ASP A 252 13.33 3.30 -6.40
CA ASP A 252 12.35 2.65 -5.53
C ASP A 252 11.71 3.59 -4.49
N LEU A 253 11.69 4.90 -4.75
CA LEU A 253 11.30 5.92 -3.78
C LEU A 253 9.90 5.67 -3.17
N VAL A 254 8.95 5.17 -3.98
CA VAL A 254 7.60 4.83 -3.50
C VAL A 254 7.63 3.66 -2.51
N GLU A 255 8.38 2.61 -2.84
CA GLU A 255 8.53 1.45 -1.96
C GLU A 255 9.24 1.85 -0.66
N VAL A 256 10.27 2.70 -0.76
CA VAL A 256 10.95 3.27 0.42
C VAL A 256 9.98 4.02 1.30
N ALA A 257 9.15 4.91 0.73
CA ALA A 257 8.15 5.64 1.49
C ALA A 257 7.16 4.71 2.20
N GLU A 258 6.72 3.62 1.55
CA GLU A 258 5.84 2.62 2.16
C GLU A 258 6.52 1.89 3.33
N GLN A 259 7.78 1.51 3.16
CA GLN A 259 8.56 0.85 4.21
C GLN A 259 8.84 1.78 5.40
N LEU A 260 9.05 3.07 5.17
CA LEU A 260 9.23 4.04 6.24
C LEU A 260 7.92 4.35 6.99
N VAL A 261 6.78 4.38 6.28
CA VAL A 261 5.47 4.47 6.93
C VAL A 261 5.21 3.23 7.79
N LEU A 262 5.52 2.02 7.28
CA LEU A 262 5.45 0.79 8.05
C LEU A 262 6.31 0.88 9.32
N ALA A 263 7.59 1.19 9.19
CA ALA A 263 8.50 1.31 10.33
C ALA A 263 8.00 2.33 11.37
N HIS A 264 7.46 3.46 10.92
CA HIS A 264 6.85 4.45 11.80
C HIS A 264 5.64 3.88 12.57
N GLU A 265 4.75 3.14 11.89
CA GLU A 265 3.56 2.56 12.51
C GLU A 265 3.91 1.45 13.52
N GLU A 266 4.95 0.66 13.25
CA GLU A 266 5.46 -0.37 14.16
C GLU A 266 6.08 0.24 15.43
N LEU A 267 6.84 1.33 15.29
CA LEU A 267 7.42 2.05 16.41
C LEU A 267 6.37 2.78 17.25
N ASP A 268 5.27 3.22 16.66
CA ASP A 268 4.14 3.84 17.39
C ASP A 268 3.30 2.81 18.14
N HIS A 269 3.31 1.55 17.66
CA HIS A 269 2.51 0.46 18.22
C HIS A 269 3.35 -0.82 18.23
N PRO A 270 4.34 -0.92 19.14
CA PRO A 270 5.13 -2.14 19.25
C PRO A 270 4.19 -3.31 19.53
N ALA A 271 4.35 -4.39 18.78
CA ALA A 271 3.65 -5.65 19.07
C ALA A 271 3.90 -6.00 20.54
N GLY A 272 2.84 -6.10 21.32
CA GLY A 272 2.96 -6.51 22.72
C GLY A 272 3.72 -7.85 22.76
N PRO A 273 4.46 -8.15 23.85
CA PRO A 273 5.19 -9.40 23.95
C PRO A 273 4.23 -10.55 23.66
N ALA A 274 4.59 -11.38 22.69
CA ALA A 274 3.85 -12.59 22.35
C ALA A 274 3.61 -13.33 23.65
N GLY A 275 2.33 -13.51 24.04
CA GLY A 275 1.92 -13.98 25.33
C GLY A 275 2.77 -15.16 25.78
N ALA A 276 3.50 -14.97 26.87
CA ALA A 276 4.05 -16.06 27.64
C ALA A 276 2.86 -16.94 28.03
N GLY A 277 2.74 -18.09 27.38
CA GLY A 277 1.70 -19.06 27.66
C GLY A 277 1.70 -19.33 29.17
N ASP A 278 0.56 -19.14 29.80
CA ASP A 278 0.25 -19.64 31.13
C ASP A 278 0.52 -21.16 31.16
N ALA A 279 1.74 -21.48 31.58
CA ALA A 279 2.04 -22.75 32.16
C ALA A 279 1.73 -22.63 33.65
N ALA A 280 0.44 -22.48 33.98
CA ALA A 280 -0.03 -22.68 35.33
C ALA A 280 -0.39 -24.15 35.46
N GLY A 281 0.41 -24.83 36.30
CA GLY A 281 0.36 -26.22 36.57
C GLY A 281 -0.96 -26.68 37.15
N GLU A 282 -1.28 -27.90 36.76
CA GLU A 282 -2.10 -28.82 37.52
C GLU A 282 -1.20 -29.49 38.57
N ASP A 283 -1.56 -29.25 39.81
CA ASP A 283 -1.34 -30.17 40.94
C ASP A 283 -2.71 -30.70 41.40
#